data_59f3167f13a4c8626135acfbc736f263
#
_entry.id   59f3167f13a4c8626135acfbc736f263
#
_cell.length_a   1.000
_cell.length_b   1.000
_cell.length_c   1.000
_cell.angle_alpha   90.00
_cell.angle_beta   90.00
_cell.angle_gamma   90.00
#
_symmetry.space_group_name_H-M   'P 1'
#
loop_
_entity.id
_entity.type
_entity.pdbx_description
1 polymer ?
#
loop_
_entity_poly.entity_id
_entity_poly.type
_entity_poly.pdbx_seq_one_letter_code
_entity_poly.pdbx_strand_id
1 'polypeptide(L)'
;DKNFFSKFSLEKIKNIEINTNNTRRWAKNILRLASDEDEIILKKYKKNFPSSTKLNLKDGKSCKLKSRIRIHGDYKDHMIWESGNPLNSLSVKLIDGNILNVTNFKLFLPGSRNENNEIFAANFLRHIGYISPRTFYLDVFFNGTYKKFIFQEDLRKELFESLNRKHGILIEGDERFVFRENNVTSNDLQLARISNSKSWIRKGNQNAKIAAQVLSDMNYVYLKDHFLKENFDELKFSVGDNYLYIDSNYLFNKKFSFNKNVNEYTQVINSLRGNHSLSTDDIRFYYNDLYADFEPVYYDGHVTVLNDWFYKKIDTLNYKNLIPTPLVLKLDNKINRKNLLKELNKSGLNFDEKYLEKILNRIFISLINYENEKDKNLIKYNNLFEAFYYSHDVKRAKIEFSKIPNYFFVNSRYFDDINRPDVKLVFFNKILEENKSLFEIKTCSLDLNNCL
;
A
#
# COMPACT_ATOMS: atom_id res chain seq x y z
N ASP A 1 29.90 5.44 -14.70
CA ASP A 1 30.29 5.81 -13.34
C ASP A 1 29.11 5.59 -12.40
N LYS A 2 29.12 4.46 -11.66
CA LYS A 2 28.03 4.05 -10.77
C LYS A 2 27.76 5.05 -9.63
N ASN A 3 28.73 5.88 -9.27
CA ASN A 3 28.62 6.89 -8.23
C ASN A 3 28.04 8.22 -8.73
N PHE A 4 27.90 8.39 -10.04
CA PHE A 4 27.42 9.63 -10.63
C PHE A 4 25.97 9.93 -10.24
N PHE A 5 25.11 8.91 -10.15
CA PHE A 5 23.68 9.07 -9.91
C PHE A 5 23.26 9.15 -8.43
N SER A 6 24.08 8.68 -7.50
CA SER A 6 23.78 8.76 -6.06
C SER A 6 23.78 10.20 -5.51
N LYS A 7 24.41 11.13 -6.21
CA LYS A 7 24.57 12.54 -5.82
C LYS A 7 23.54 13.50 -6.47
N PHE A 8 22.61 12.99 -7.29
CA PHE A 8 21.65 13.85 -7.97
C PHE A 8 20.42 14.08 -7.13
N SER A 9 20.04 15.37 -6.98
CA SER A 9 18.75 15.77 -6.48
C SER A 9 17.70 15.76 -7.59
N LEU A 10 16.42 15.62 -7.24
CA LEU A 10 15.29 15.67 -8.15
C LEU A 10 15.32 16.92 -9.05
N GLU A 11 15.73 18.06 -8.49
CA GLU A 11 15.82 19.34 -9.19
C GLU A 11 16.70 19.33 -10.43
N LYS A 12 17.65 18.40 -10.53
CA LYS A 12 18.55 18.27 -11.66
C LYS A 12 17.97 17.46 -12.81
N ILE A 13 16.91 16.72 -12.58
CA ILE A 13 16.25 15.93 -13.63
C ILE A 13 15.46 16.88 -14.53
N LYS A 14 15.69 16.80 -15.85
CA LYS A 14 14.91 17.50 -16.85
C LYS A 14 13.71 16.66 -17.28
N ASN A 15 13.96 15.45 -17.74
CA ASN A 15 12.95 14.48 -18.17
C ASN A 15 13.55 13.09 -18.26
N ILE A 16 12.70 12.10 -18.50
CA ILE A 16 13.11 10.77 -18.92
C ILE A 16 12.49 10.40 -20.28
N GLU A 17 13.26 9.66 -21.09
CA GLU A 17 12.79 9.09 -22.35
C GLU A 17 12.77 7.56 -22.20
N ILE A 18 11.62 6.95 -22.42
CA ILE A 18 11.44 5.50 -22.37
C ILE A 18 11.05 4.99 -23.74
N ASN A 19 11.87 4.14 -24.31
CA ASN A 19 11.63 3.55 -25.62
C ASN A 19 11.57 2.03 -25.52
N THR A 20 10.47 1.43 -25.99
CA THR A 20 10.36 -0.02 -26.09
C THR A 20 11.22 -0.54 -27.24
N ASN A 21 11.92 -1.65 -27.03
CA ASN A 21 12.75 -2.25 -28.07
C ASN A 21 11.89 -2.75 -29.27
N ASN A 22 10.60 -3.02 -29.02
CA ASN A 22 9.66 -3.45 -30.04
C ASN A 22 8.33 -2.70 -29.90
N THR A 23 8.26 -1.51 -30.48
CA THR A 23 7.09 -0.62 -30.44
C THR A 23 5.86 -1.25 -31.06
N ARG A 24 6.02 -2.03 -32.17
CA ARG A 24 4.91 -2.73 -32.83
C ARG A 24 4.26 -3.77 -31.91
N ARG A 25 5.06 -4.53 -31.18
CA ARG A 25 4.56 -5.52 -30.22
C ARG A 25 3.86 -4.85 -29.04
N TRP A 26 4.41 -3.74 -28.56
CA TRP A 26 3.77 -2.92 -27.51
C TRP A 26 2.42 -2.39 -27.99
N ALA A 27 2.38 -1.71 -29.15
CA ALA A 27 1.14 -1.18 -29.73
C ALA A 27 0.07 -2.26 -29.89
N LYS A 28 0.44 -3.44 -30.41
CA LYS A 28 -0.48 -4.59 -30.55
C LYS A 28 -1.04 -5.04 -29.19
N ASN A 29 -0.25 -5.00 -28.10
CA ASN A 29 -0.71 -5.36 -26.77
C ASN A 29 -1.71 -4.32 -26.23
N ILE A 30 -1.44 -3.03 -26.45
CA ILE A 30 -2.33 -1.94 -26.05
C ILE A 30 -3.65 -1.95 -26.84
N LEU A 31 -3.59 -2.13 -28.15
CA LEU A 31 -4.81 -2.22 -28.97
C LEU A 31 -5.71 -3.39 -28.54
N ARG A 32 -5.11 -4.54 -28.22
CA ARG A 32 -5.86 -5.67 -27.68
C ARG A 32 -6.49 -5.37 -26.31
N LEU A 33 -5.78 -4.64 -25.43
CA LEU A 33 -6.33 -4.18 -24.17
C LEU A 33 -7.49 -3.21 -24.39
N ALA A 34 -7.32 -2.25 -25.30
CA ALA A 34 -8.35 -1.26 -25.61
C ALA A 34 -9.63 -1.90 -26.18
N SER A 35 -9.47 -2.97 -26.98
CA SER A 35 -10.58 -3.71 -27.62
C SER A 35 -11.20 -4.78 -26.71
N ASP A 36 -10.64 -5.05 -25.54
CA ASP A 36 -11.24 -5.97 -24.58
C ASP A 36 -12.49 -5.33 -23.98
N GLU A 37 -13.54 -6.08 -23.77
CA GLU A 37 -14.79 -5.56 -23.19
C GLU A 37 -14.68 -5.32 -21.68
N ASP A 38 -13.76 -6.03 -21.02
CA ASP A 38 -13.53 -5.89 -19.59
C ASP A 38 -12.97 -4.50 -19.23
N GLU A 39 -13.54 -3.85 -18.22
CA GLU A 39 -13.00 -2.63 -17.63
C GLU A 39 -11.70 -2.87 -16.85
N ILE A 40 -11.46 -4.13 -16.47
CA ILE A 40 -10.28 -4.56 -15.71
C ILE A 40 -9.13 -4.88 -16.67
N ILE A 41 -7.93 -4.41 -16.34
CA ILE A 41 -6.70 -4.76 -17.07
C ILE A 41 -6.23 -6.15 -16.66
N LEU A 42 -6.64 -7.15 -17.41
CA LEU A 42 -6.32 -8.55 -17.14
C LEU A 42 -4.81 -8.83 -17.17
N LYS A 43 -4.36 -9.81 -16.39
CA LYS A 43 -2.95 -10.22 -16.28
C LYS A 43 -2.29 -10.55 -17.64
N LYS A 44 -3.07 -11.03 -18.64
CA LYS A 44 -2.60 -11.31 -19.98
C LYS A 44 -1.99 -10.10 -20.70
N TYR A 45 -2.39 -8.86 -20.33
CA TYR A 45 -1.87 -7.60 -20.88
C TYR A 45 -0.69 -7.02 -20.10
N LYS A 46 -0.53 -7.38 -18.83
CA LYS A 46 0.54 -6.89 -17.93
C LYS A 46 1.89 -7.60 -18.18
N LYS A 47 2.28 -7.78 -19.45
CA LYS A 47 3.53 -8.43 -19.88
C LYS A 47 4.72 -7.48 -19.75
N ASN A 48 5.90 -8.04 -19.47
CA ASN A 48 7.14 -7.27 -19.48
C ASN A 48 7.67 -7.08 -20.91
N PHE A 49 8.01 -5.83 -21.24
CA PHE A 49 8.64 -5.46 -22.50
C PHE A 49 10.04 -4.92 -22.24
N PRO A 50 11.08 -5.45 -22.91
CA PRO A 50 12.40 -4.84 -22.91
C PRO A 50 12.34 -3.42 -23.44
N SER A 51 13.03 -2.51 -22.78
CA SER A 51 13.05 -1.10 -23.11
C SER A 51 14.38 -0.46 -22.73
N SER A 52 14.60 0.76 -23.15
CA SER A 52 15.65 1.64 -22.68
C SER A 52 15.05 2.86 -22.01
N THR A 53 15.63 3.28 -20.90
CA THR A 53 15.28 4.51 -20.19
C THR A 53 16.48 5.45 -20.25
N LYS A 54 16.31 6.63 -20.87
CA LYS A 54 17.34 7.67 -20.90
C LYS A 54 16.93 8.77 -19.93
N LEU A 55 17.80 9.00 -18.96
CA LEU A 55 17.66 10.11 -18.01
C LEU A 55 18.36 11.34 -18.60
N ASN A 56 17.66 12.43 -18.78
CA ASN A 56 18.18 13.70 -19.21
C ASN A 56 18.24 14.68 -18.03
N LEU A 57 19.39 15.34 -17.86
CA LEU A 57 19.62 16.31 -16.81
C LEU A 57 19.54 17.76 -17.35
N LYS A 58 19.25 18.71 -16.47
CA LYS A 58 19.17 20.14 -16.84
C LYS A 58 20.51 20.73 -17.28
N ASP A 59 21.65 20.13 -16.87
CA ASP A 59 22.99 20.52 -17.30
C ASP A 59 23.39 19.94 -18.67
N GLY A 60 22.43 19.31 -19.38
CA GLY A 60 22.66 18.72 -20.70
C GLY A 60 23.21 17.29 -20.67
N LYS A 61 23.63 16.79 -19.53
CA LYS A 61 24.11 15.41 -19.43
C LYS A 61 22.96 14.43 -19.52
N SER A 62 23.25 13.24 -20.04
CA SER A 62 22.28 12.16 -20.10
C SER A 62 22.89 10.81 -19.83
N CYS A 63 22.06 9.87 -19.37
CA CYS A 63 22.44 8.49 -19.16
C CYS A 63 21.37 7.57 -19.68
N LYS A 64 21.77 6.53 -20.44
CA LYS A 64 20.86 5.52 -20.96
C LYS A 64 21.03 4.23 -20.18
N LEU A 65 19.90 3.73 -19.65
CA LEU A 65 19.81 2.53 -18.83
C LEU A 65 18.95 1.49 -19.54
N LYS A 66 19.30 0.22 -19.38
CA LYS A 66 18.41 -0.88 -19.77
C LYS A 66 17.27 -0.96 -18.80
N SER A 67 16.07 -1.19 -19.31
CA SER A 67 14.88 -1.28 -18.50
C SER A 67 13.92 -2.34 -19.01
N ARG A 68 12.95 -2.67 -18.19
CA ARG A 68 11.74 -3.42 -18.57
C ARG A 68 10.55 -2.61 -18.12
N ILE A 69 9.55 -2.55 -18.97
CA ILE A 69 8.29 -1.89 -18.64
C ILE A 69 7.14 -2.87 -18.78
N ARG A 70 6.08 -2.58 -18.06
CA ARG A 70 4.78 -3.23 -18.21
C ARG A 70 3.67 -2.22 -17.96
N ILE A 71 2.47 -2.48 -18.48
CA ILE A 71 1.26 -1.74 -18.09
C ILE A 71 1.06 -1.88 -16.58
N HIS A 72 0.70 -0.77 -15.95
CA HIS A 72 0.32 -0.71 -14.55
C HIS A 72 -1.13 -0.24 -14.42
N GLY A 73 -1.77 -0.60 -13.28
CA GLY A 73 -3.17 -0.33 -12.97
C GLY A 73 -4.05 -1.57 -13.13
N ASP A 74 -5.18 -1.57 -12.45
CA ASP A 74 -6.13 -2.68 -12.45
C ASP A 74 -7.35 -2.36 -13.33
N TYR A 75 -7.64 -1.09 -13.56
CA TYR A 75 -8.72 -0.60 -14.41
C TYR A 75 -8.21 0.19 -15.61
N LYS A 76 -9.08 0.35 -16.63
CA LYS A 76 -8.75 1.09 -17.87
C LYS A 76 -8.65 2.61 -17.69
N ASP A 77 -8.99 3.17 -16.52
CA ASP A 77 -8.70 4.56 -16.15
C ASP A 77 -7.19 4.88 -16.15
N HIS A 78 -6.37 3.83 -16.06
CA HIS A 78 -4.92 3.90 -16.27
C HIS A 78 -4.50 3.97 -17.74
N MET A 79 -5.43 4.18 -18.68
CA MET A 79 -5.16 4.33 -20.11
C MET A 79 -5.85 5.57 -20.66
N ILE A 80 -5.13 6.36 -21.46
CA ILE A 80 -5.65 7.52 -22.20
C ILE A 80 -5.18 7.51 -23.63
N TRP A 81 -5.85 8.28 -24.48
CA TRP A 81 -5.41 8.56 -25.84
C TRP A 81 -4.88 10.01 -25.90
N GLU A 82 -3.63 10.18 -26.27
CA GLU A 82 -2.98 11.48 -26.43
C GLU A 82 -2.51 11.63 -27.87
N SER A 83 -3.07 12.60 -28.59
CA SER A 83 -2.74 12.84 -30.01
C SER A 83 -2.76 11.57 -30.86
N GLY A 84 -3.77 10.71 -30.67
CA GLY A 84 -3.92 9.44 -31.38
C GLY A 84 -3.02 8.29 -30.89
N ASN A 85 -2.17 8.53 -29.91
CA ASN A 85 -1.30 7.52 -29.31
C ASN A 85 -1.83 7.06 -27.95
N PRO A 86 -1.90 5.75 -27.70
CA PRO A 86 -2.31 5.24 -26.41
C PRO A 86 -1.16 5.38 -25.39
N LEU A 87 -1.46 6.03 -24.27
CA LEU A 87 -0.60 6.13 -23.10
C LEU A 87 -1.23 5.40 -21.93
N ASN A 88 -0.37 4.75 -21.13
CA ASN A 88 -0.78 3.99 -19.95
C ASN A 88 0.10 4.34 -18.76
N SER A 89 -0.46 4.16 -17.57
CA SER A 89 0.37 4.04 -16.39
C SER A 89 1.33 2.85 -16.54
N LEU A 90 2.59 3.02 -16.13
CA LEU A 90 3.67 2.07 -16.36
C LEU A 90 4.32 1.63 -15.06
N SER A 91 4.65 0.35 -14.95
CA SER A 91 5.68 -0.13 -14.03
C SER A 91 7.01 -0.20 -14.78
N VAL A 92 8.04 0.43 -14.22
CA VAL A 92 9.38 0.49 -14.80
C VAL A 92 10.36 -0.21 -13.86
N LYS A 93 11.17 -1.11 -14.41
CA LYS A 93 12.28 -1.75 -13.71
C LYS A 93 13.58 -1.46 -14.46
N LEU A 94 14.50 -0.76 -13.82
CA LEU A 94 15.85 -0.55 -14.31
C LEU A 94 16.69 -1.82 -14.08
N ILE A 95 17.57 -2.15 -15.03
CA ILE A 95 18.36 -3.39 -14.99
C ILE A 95 19.82 -3.11 -14.60
N ASP A 96 20.38 -2.01 -15.07
CA ASP A 96 21.81 -1.70 -14.97
C ASP A 96 22.10 -0.34 -14.33
N GLY A 97 21.17 0.18 -13.55
CA GLY A 97 21.36 1.44 -12.84
C GLY A 97 20.18 1.83 -11.99
N ASN A 98 20.13 3.09 -11.55
CA ASN A 98 19.07 3.64 -10.74
C ASN A 98 18.80 5.11 -11.09
N ILE A 99 17.64 5.62 -10.69
CA ILE A 99 17.27 7.04 -10.69
C ILE A 99 16.99 7.42 -9.23
N LEU A 100 17.77 8.33 -8.65
CA LEU A 100 17.64 8.75 -7.25
C LEU A 100 17.70 7.56 -6.25
N ASN A 101 18.57 6.59 -6.51
CA ASN A 101 18.67 5.31 -5.78
C ASN A 101 17.42 4.42 -5.90
N VAL A 102 16.54 4.65 -6.88
CA VAL A 102 15.36 3.84 -7.17
C VAL A 102 15.62 2.98 -8.39
N THR A 103 15.40 1.67 -8.27
CA THR A 103 15.53 0.71 -9.38
C THR A 103 14.19 0.30 -9.95
N ASN A 104 13.11 0.42 -9.17
CA ASN A 104 11.76 0.08 -9.58
C ASN A 104 10.80 1.22 -9.18
N PHE A 105 10.00 1.66 -10.13
CA PHE A 105 9.05 2.75 -9.91
C PHE A 105 7.84 2.62 -10.83
N LYS A 106 6.81 3.37 -10.48
CA LYS A 106 5.61 3.56 -11.29
C LYS A 106 5.65 4.93 -11.95
N LEU A 107 5.07 5.01 -13.12
CA LEU A 107 4.70 6.25 -13.79
C LEU A 107 3.19 6.22 -13.95
N PHE A 108 2.50 6.99 -13.12
CA PHE A 108 1.04 7.07 -13.17
C PHE A 108 0.61 8.22 -14.08
N LEU A 109 -0.44 7.98 -14.84
CA LEU A 109 -1.21 9.07 -15.41
C LEU A 109 -1.82 9.89 -14.26
N PRO A 110 -1.68 11.22 -14.24
CA PRO A 110 -2.09 12.02 -13.09
C PRO A 110 -3.54 11.77 -12.64
N GLY A 111 -4.48 11.69 -13.60
CA GLY A 111 -5.89 11.45 -13.31
C GLY A 111 -6.19 10.10 -12.64
N SER A 112 -5.34 9.06 -12.85
CA SER A 112 -5.51 7.76 -12.20
C SER A 112 -4.99 7.71 -10.75
N ARG A 113 -4.49 8.83 -10.21
CA ARG A 113 -3.91 8.93 -8.86
C ARG A 113 -4.20 10.26 -8.17
N ASN A 114 -5.37 10.85 -8.38
CA ASN A 114 -5.79 12.12 -7.76
C ASN A 114 -4.75 13.27 -7.84
N GLU A 115 -3.90 13.24 -8.85
CA GLU A 115 -3.01 14.35 -9.24
C GLU A 115 -2.17 14.92 -8.08
N ASN A 116 -2.34 16.21 -7.81
CA ASN A 116 -1.62 16.93 -6.75
C ASN A 116 -1.86 16.37 -5.35
N ASN A 117 -3.04 15.76 -5.12
CA ASN A 117 -3.39 15.20 -3.82
C ASN A 117 -2.47 14.04 -3.43
N GLU A 118 -2.18 13.13 -4.36
CA GLU A 118 -1.28 12.00 -4.10
C GLU A 118 0.15 12.49 -3.83
N ILE A 119 0.63 13.46 -4.61
CA ILE A 119 1.97 14.03 -4.41
C ILE A 119 2.06 14.72 -3.04
N PHE A 120 1.03 15.50 -2.69
CA PHE A 120 0.97 16.16 -1.39
C PHE A 120 0.99 15.13 -0.25
N ALA A 121 0.10 14.15 -0.28
CA ALA A 121 -0.03 13.15 0.76
C ALA A 121 1.27 12.36 0.98
N ALA A 122 1.87 11.87 -0.10
CA ALA A 122 3.11 11.11 -0.01
C ALA A 122 4.26 11.93 0.59
N ASN A 123 4.43 13.18 0.16
CA ASN A 123 5.48 14.06 0.70
C ASN A 123 5.19 14.49 2.15
N PHE A 124 3.94 14.84 2.46
CA PHE A 124 3.52 15.22 3.80
C PHE A 124 3.77 14.08 4.80
N LEU A 125 3.28 12.87 4.49
CA LEU A 125 3.47 11.70 5.35
C LEU A 125 4.95 11.36 5.55
N ARG A 126 5.76 11.47 4.48
CA ARG A 126 7.20 11.28 4.58
C ARG A 126 7.86 12.35 5.46
N HIS A 127 7.46 13.61 5.33
CA HIS A 127 7.96 14.72 6.13
C HIS A 127 7.69 14.53 7.62
N ILE A 128 6.51 14.04 7.98
CA ILE A 128 6.17 13.71 9.37
C ILE A 128 6.63 12.32 9.83
N GLY A 129 7.45 11.60 9.00
CA GLY A 129 8.22 10.42 9.37
C GLY A 129 7.53 9.08 9.21
N TYR A 130 6.39 9.02 8.51
CA TYR A 130 5.81 7.74 8.08
C TYR A 130 6.55 7.16 6.89
N ILE A 131 6.41 5.84 6.70
CA ILE A 131 6.91 5.17 5.50
C ILE A 131 6.01 5.55 4.34
N SER A 132 6.55 6.35 3.42
CA SER A 132 5.84 6.82 2.24
C SER A 132 6.78 6.89 1.05
N PRO A 133 6.34 6.47 -0.17
CA PRO A 133 7.17 6.47 -1.36
C PRO A 133 7.51 7.88 -1.82
N ARG A 134 8.68 8.07 -2.40
CA ARG A 134 9.00 9.30 -3.12
C ARG A 134 8.03 9.46 -4.28
N THR A 135 7.29 10.56 -4.28
CA THR A 135 6.23 10.84 -5.26
C THR A 135 6.35 12.27 -5.77
N PHE A 136 6.43 12.46 -7.08
CA PHE A 136 6.62 13.76 -7.70
C PHE A 136 6.21 13.75 -9.18
N TYR A 137 5.99 14.92 -9.76
CA TYR A 137 5.79 15.04 -11.19
C TYR A 137 7.08 14.88 -11.97
N LEU A 138 7.00 14.17 -13.09
CA LEU A 138 8.10 13.94 -14.00
C LEU A 138 7.65 14.05 -15.45
N ASP A 139 8.41 14.81 -16.24
CA ASP A 139 8.20 14.88 -17.67
C ASP A 139 8.77 13.63 -18.33
N VAL A 140 7.95 12.94 -19.11
CA VAL A 140 8.29 11.66 -19.74
C VAL A 140 7.99 11.70 -21.23
N PHE A 141 8.95 11.25 -22.03
CA PHE A 141 8.72 10.88 -23.43
C PHE A 141 8.63 9.37 -23.53
N PHE A 142 7.45 8.86 -23.81
CA PHE A 142 7.22 7.44 -23.97
C PHE A 142 7.00 7.10 -25.44
N ASN A 143 7.94 6.35 -26.05
CA ASN A 143 7.97 6.06 -27.49
C ASN A 143 7.76 7.32 -28.35
N GLY A 144 8.35 8.44 -27.94
CA GLY A 144 8.26 9.73 -28.63
C GLY A 144 7.08 10.62 -28.20
N THR A 145 6.08 10.09 -27.49
CA THR A 145 4.92 10.87 -27.01
C THR A 145 5.24 11.48 -25.64
N TYR A 146 5.10 12.80 -25.54
CA TYR A 146 5.29 13.53 -24.29
C TYR A 146 4.06 13.44 -23.38
N LYS A 147 4.29 13.25 -22.09
CA LYS A 147 3.28 13.42 -21.04
C LYS A 147 3.95 13.70 -19.70
N LYS A 148 3.32 14.50 -18.87
CA LYS A 148 3.68 14.63 -17.46
C LYS A 148 3.06 13.45 -16.70
N PHE A 149 3.89 12.69 -15.99
CA PHE A 149 3.48 11.56 -15.14
C PHE A 149 3.74 11.87 -13.68
N ILE A 150 3.04 11.16 -12.80
CA ILE A 150 3.44 11.04 -11.40
C ILE A 150 4.42 9.88 -11.32
N PHE A 151 5.66 10.19 -10.94
CA PHE A 151 6.64 9.20 -10.53
C PHE A 151 6.33 8.77 -9.11
N GLN A 152 6.26 7.47 -8.87
CA GLN A 152 6.15 6.93 -7.52
C GLN A 152 7.11 5.74 -7.38
N GLU A 153 7.94 5.79 -6.34
CA GLU A 153 8.87 4.73 -5.97
C GLU A 153 8.11 3.45 -5.58
N ASP A 154 8.58 2.29 -6.02
CA ASP A 154 8.05 1.00 -5.57
C ASP A 154 8.37 0.75 -4.10
N LEU A 155 7.46 0.09 -3.39
CA LEU A 155 7.63 -0.30 -1.99
C LEU A 155 8.63 -1.47 -1.88
N ARG A 156 9.90 -1.14 -2.04
CA ARG A 156 11.01 -2.11 -2.04
C ARG A 156 12.10 -1.71 -1.06
N LYS A 157 13.12 -2.55 -1.02
CA LYS A 157 14.31 -2.39 -0.18
C LYS A 157 14.83 -0.95 -0.18
N GLU A 158 14.93 -0.33 -1.36
CA GLU A 158 15.49 1.01 -1.54
C GLU A 158 14.69 2.08 -0.80
N LEU A 159 13.36 1.95 -0.78
CA LEU A 159 12.50 2.83 0.01
C LEU A 159 12.81 2.74 1.51
N PHE A 160 12.82 1.52 2.05
CA PHE A 160 13.05 1.31 3.48
C PHE A 160 14.43 1.78 3.90
N GLU A 161 15.48 1.47 3.13
CA GLU A 161 16.84 1.93 3.37
C GLU A 161 16.96 3.46 3.29
N SER A 162 16.23 4.11 2.38
CA SER A 162 16.21 5.58 2.28
C SER A 162 15.57 6.26 3.50
N LEU A 163 14.83 5.51 4.30
CA LEU A 163 14.19 5.94 5.53
C LEU A 163 14.86 5.37 6.78
N ASN A 164 16.12 4.91 6.65
CA ASN A 164 16.91 4.30 7.72
C ASN A 164 16.25 3.05 8.33
N ARG A 165 15.57 2.25 7.51
CA ARG A 165 14.99 0.98 7.90
C ARG A 165 15.69 -0.15 7.17
N LYS A 166 15.88 -1.27 7.87
CA LYS A 166 16.45 -2.49 7.27
C LYS A 166 15.46 -3.11 6.29
N HIS A 167 15.94 -3.89 5.34
CA HIS A 167 15.07 -4.69 4.49
C HIS A 167 14.29 -5.70 5.33
N GLY A 168 12.97 -5.56 5.41
CA GLY A 168 12.04 -6.35 6.19
C GLY A 168 10.90 -6.95 5.37
N ILE A 169 9.95 -7.57 6.05
CA ILE A 169 8.76 -8.12 5.44
C ILE A 169 7.79 -6.98 5.13
N LEU A 170 7.22 -7.00 3.93
CA LEU A 170 6.13 -6.11 3.52
C LEU A 170 4.85 -6.93 3.41
N ILE A 171 3.83 -6.52 4.15
CA ILE A 171 2.51 -7.14 4.18
C ILE A 171 1.52 -6.22 3.49
N GLU A 172 0.58 -6.79 2.76
CA GLU A 172 -0.53 -6.10 2.10
C GLU A 172 -1.76 -7.01 2.09
N GLY A 173 -2.94 -6.48 1.81
CA GLY A 173 -4.12 -7.29 1.54
C GLY A 173 -3.97 -8.12 0.28
N ASP A 174 -4.65 -9.27 0.20
CA ASP A 174 -4.55 -10.15 -0.96
C ASP A 174 -5.58 -9.83 -2.03
N GLU A 175 -5.32 -8.80 -2.82
CA GLU A 175 -6.11 -8.38 -3.97
C GLU A 175 -6.14 -9.40 -5.13
N ARG A 176 -5.30 -10.42 -5.10
CA ARG A 176 -5.13 -11.31 -6.28
C ARG A 176 -6.38 -12.06 -6.68
N PHE A 177 -7.33 -12.18 -5.77
CA PHE A 177 -8.62 -12.84 -6.01
C PHE A 177 -9.69 -11.87 -6.45
N VAL A 178 -9.67 -10.62 -6.01
CA VAL A 178 -10.65 -9.58 -6.32
C VAL A 178 -10.77 -9.35 -7.84
N PHE A 179 -9.65 -9.42 -8.57
CA PHE A 179 -9.59 -9.15 -10.00
C PHE A 179 -9.51 -10.41 -10.89
N ARG A 180 -9.78 -11.58 -10.35
CA ARG A 180 -9.62 -12.83 -11.13
C ARG A 180 -10.90 -13.46 -11.62
N GLU A 181 -11.96 -13.29 -10.89
CA GLU A 181 -13.24 -13.90 -11.16
C GLU A 181 -14.30 -12.82 -11.07
N ASN A 182 -15.09 -12.67 -12.14
CA ASN A 182 -16.18 -11.68 -12.23
C ASN A 182 -17.29 -11.89 -11.18
N ASN A 183 -17.13 -12.85 -10.27
CA ASN A 183 -18.10 -13.25 -9.27
C ASN A 183 -17.61 -13.09 -7.83
N VAL A 184 -16.46 -12.46 -7.59
CA VAL A 184 -16.01 -12.17 -6.22
C VAL A 184 -16.88 -11.03 -5.69
N THR A 185 -17.78 -11.37 -4.81
CA THR A 185 -18.60 -10.37 -4.10
C THR A 185 -17.74 -9.64 -3.09
N SER A 186 -18.04 -8.39 -2.81
CA SER A 186 -17.36 -7.54 -1.82
C SER A 186 -17.35 -8.13 -0.39
N ASN A 187 -18.07 -9.24 -0.19
CA ASN A 187 -18.21 -9.94 1.10
C ASN A 187 -17.21 -11.07 1.31
N ASP A 188 -16.35 -11.37 0.32
CA ASP A 188 -15.37 -12.42 0.49
C ASP A 188 -14.25 -11.95 1.43
N LEU A 189 -13.92 -12.80 2.40
CA LEU A 189 -12.88 -12.54 3.36
C LEU A 189 -11.54 -12.31 2.67
N GLN A 190 -11.07 -11.08 2.72
CA GLN A 190 -9.71 -10.74 2.30
C GLN A 190 -8.75 -10.98 3.47
N LEU A 191 -7.61 -11.56 3.17
CA LEU A 191 -6.57 -11.84 4.13
C LEU A 191 -5.27 -11.14 3.74
N ALA A 192 -4.38 -11.01 4.70
CA ALA A 192 -3.06 -10.47 4.46
C ALA A 192 -2.18 -11.44 3.66
N ARG A 193 -1.26 -10.90 2.88
CA ARG A 193 -0.17 -11.64 2.21
C ARG A 193 1.16 -10.93 2.36
N ILE A 194 2.25 -11.65 2.17
CA ILE A 194 3.59 -11.06 2.08
C ILE A 194 3.87 -10.73 0.62
N SER A 195 3.97 -9.42 0.29
CA SER A 195 4.20 -8.98 -1.10
C SER A 195 5.64 -9.21 -1.58
N ASN A 196 6.60 -9.23 -0.68
CA ASN A 196 8.01 -9.47 -0.98
C ASN A 196 8.51 -10.87 -0.56
N SER A 197 7.61 -11.86 -0.48
CA SER A 197 7.89 -13.23 -0.02
C SER A 197 9.10 -13.87 -0.69
N LYS A 198 9.20 -13.79 -2.01
CA LYS A 198 10.33 -14.37 -2.77
C LYS A 198 11.68 -13.85 -2.34
N SER A 199 11.80 -12.55 -2.06
CA SER A 199 13.07 -11.95 -1.66
C SER A 199 13.42 -12.22 -0.19
N TRP A 200 12.42 -12.44 0.66
CA TRP A 200 12.61 -12.68 2.09
C TRP A 200 12.81 -14.16 2.41
N ILE A 201 11.93 -15.04 1.93
CA ILE A 201 11.96 -16.48 2.25
C ILE A 201 13.24 -17.14 1.72
N ARG A 202 13.72 -16.73 0.56
CA ARG A 202 14.99 -17.24 -0.01
C ARG A 202 16.23 -16.97 0.83
N LYS A 203 16.13 -16.14 1.84
CA LYS A 203 17.25 -15.87 2.77
C LYS A 203 17.49 -17.00 3.78
N GLY A 204 16.60 -17.99 3.83
CA GLY A 204 16.78 -19.20 4.65
C GLY A 204 15.59 -19.53 5.56
N ASN A 205 15.66 -20.69 6.21
CA ASN A 205 14.55 -21.23 7.01
C ASN A 205 14.14 -20.33 8.17
N GLN A 206 15.08 -19.64 8.82
CA GLN A 206 14.74 -18.73 9.91
C GLN A 206 13.88 -17.56 9.42
N ASN A 207 14.22 -17.00 8.26
CA ASN A 207 13.42 -15.95 7.65
C ASN A 207 12.03 -16.44 7.23
N ALA A 208 11.93 -17.69 6.77
CA ALA A 208 10.65 -18.29 6.45
C ALA A 208 9.77 -18.48 7.70
N LYS A 209 10.36 -18.91 8.84
CA LYS A 209 9.63 -19.02 10.12
C LYS A 209 9.13 -17.66 10.61
N ILE A 210 9.97 -16.64 10.57
CA ILE A 210 9.56 -15.27 10.93
C ILE A 210 8.42 -14.80 10.02
N ALA A 211 8.55 -15.02 8.70
CA ALA A 211 7.52 -14.65 7.75
C ALA A 211 6.18 -15.34 8.05
N ALA A 212 6.21 -16.60 8.39
CA ALA A 212 5.04 -17.38 8.76
C ALA A 212 4.35 -16.84 10.02
N GLN A 213 5.12 -16.56 11.07
CA GLN A 213 4.61 -16.00 12.32
C GLN A 213 3.99 -14.61 12.12
N VAL A 214 4.72 -13.72 11.45
CA VAL A 214 4.28 -12.34 11.14
C VAL A 214 2.97 -12.35 10.34
N LEU A 215 2.87 -13.26 9.37
CA LEU A 215 1.67 -13.39 8.54
C LEU A 215 0.49 -13.95 9.35
N SER A 216 0.73 -14.90 10.24
CA SER A 216 -0.27 -15.43 11.15
C SER A 216 -0.90 -14.34 12.01
N ASP A 217 -0.06 -13.50 12.62
CA ASP A 217 -0.54 -12.42 13.47
C ASP A 217 -1.33 -11.37 12.69
N MET A 218 -0.87 -11.04 11.48
CA MET A 218 -1.61 -10.10 10.65
C MET A 218 -2.95 -10.68 10.19
N ASN A 219 -3.02 -11.96 9.85
CA ASN A 219 -4.28 -12.60 9.49
C ASN A 219 -5.25 -12.71 10.66
N TYR A 220 -4.76 -12.81 11.87
CA TYR A 220 -5.63 -12.70 13.05
C TYR A 220 -6.32 -11.32 13.10
N VAL A 221 -5.61 -10.24 12.77
CA VAL A 221 -6.20 -8.90 12.69
C VAL A 221 -7.27 -8.81 11.61
N TYR A 222 -7.01 -9.36 10.43
CA TYR A 222 -7.99 -9.39 9.33
C TYR A 222 -9.23 -10.19 9.66
N LEU A 223 -9.07 -11.34 10.28
CA LEU A 223 -10.19 -12.18 10.73
C LEU A 223 -11.03 -11.49 11.80
N LYS A 224 -10.37 -10.76 12.70
CA LYS A 224 -11.06 -9.99 13.74
C LYS A 224 -11.87 -8.83 13.13
N ASP A 225 -11.29 -8.11 12.20
CA ASP A 225 -11.97 -7.04 11.47
C ASP A 225 -13.24 -7.55 10.76
N HIS A 226 -13.09 -8.64 10.00
CA HIS A 226 -14.20 -9.29 9.32
C HIS A 226 -15.31 -9.72 10.27
N PHE A 227 -14.96 -10.40 11.36
CA PHE A 227 -15.92 -10.82 12.37
C PHE A 227 -16.67 -9.64 12.98
N LEU A 228 -15.97 -8.57 13.32
CA LEU A 228 -16.57 -7.39 13.92
C LEU A 228 -17.58 -6.73 12.97
N LYS A 229 -17.22 -6.62 11.70
CA LYS A 229 -18.09 -6.02 10.67
C LYS A 229 -19.32 -6.87 10.35
N GLU A 230 -19.19 -8.20 10.37
CA GLU A 230 -20.34 -9.07 10.12
C GLU A 230 -21.33 -9.12 11.27
N ASN A 231 -20.89 -8.96 12.50
CA ASN A 231 -21.75 -9.15 13.67
C ASN A 231 -22.23 -7.83 14.31
N PHE A 232 -21.65 -6.69 13.91
CA PHE A 232 -21.96 -5.39 14.50
C PHE A 232 -22.12 -4.31 13.43
N ASP A 233 -23.37 -4.09 13.00
CA ASP A 233 -23.70 -3.10 11.96
C ASP A 233 -23.24 -1.68 12.31
N GLU A 234 -23.21 -1.33 13.60
CA GLU A 234 -22.74 -0.03 14.08
C GLU A 234 -21.26 0.24 13.70
N LEU A 235 -20.44 -0.81 13.62
CA LEU A 235 -19.04 -0.68 13.21
C LEU A 235 -18.87 -0.45 11.72
N LYS A 236 -19.77 -0.92 10.89
CA LYS A 236 -19.76 -0.65 9.46
C LYS A 236 -19.91 0.84 9.17
N PHE A 237 -20.72 1.55 9.95
CA PHE A 237 -20.96 2.98 9.78
C PHE A 237 -19.84 3.86 10.33
N SER A 238 -19.16 3.44 11.41
CA SER A 238 -18.14 4.26 12.07
C SER A 238 -16.76 4.14 11.42
N VAL A 239 -16.42 2.98 10.84
CA VAL A 239 -15.08 2.71 10.28
C VAL A 239 -15.09 2.66 8.75
N GLY A 240 -16.29 2.50 8.12
CA GLY A 240 -16.43 2.22 6.68
C GLY A 240 -16.24 0.73 6.37
N ASP A 241 -17.09 0.22 5.48
CA ASP A 241 -17.17 -1.23 5.20
C ASP A 241 -15.86 -1.85 4.72
N ASN A 242 -15.01 -1.05 4.09
CA ASN A 242 -13.79 -1.53 3.44
C ASN A 242 -12.50 -1.29 4.22
N TYR A 243 -12.54 -0.59 5.37
CA TYR A 243 -11.31 -0.25 6.11
C TYR A 243 -10.96 -1.33 7.11
N LEU A 244 -9.67 -1.69 7.17
CA LEU A 244 -9.16 -2.61 8.18
C LEU A 244 -9.14 -1.91 9.54
N TYR A 245 -9.94 -2.41 10.47
CA TYR A 245 -9.90 -1.96 11.84
C TYR A 245 -8.68 -2.55 12.57
N ILE A 246 -7.82 -1.67 13.06
CA ILE A 246 -6.61 -2.06 13.78
C ILE A 246 -6.71 -1.56 15.22
N ASP A 247 -6.76 -2.49 16.15
CA ASP A 247 -6.54 -2.20 17.55
C ASP A 247 -5.11 -2.60 17.93
N SER A 248 -4.30 -1.61 18.29
CA SER A 248 -2.89 -1.82 18.63
C SER A 248 -2.66 -2.73 19.84
N ASN A 249 -3.70 -2.99 20.63
CA ASN A 249 -3.63 -3.84 21.85
C ASN A 249 -3.82 -5.34 21.54
N TYR A 250 -4.19 -5.70 20.30
CA TYR A 250 -4.65 -7.04 19.98
C TYR A 250 -3.86 -7.73 18.88
N LEU A 251 -2.59 -7.94 19.14
CA LEU A 251 -1.86 -8.99 18.43
C LEU A 251 -1.94 -10.29 19.23
N PHE A 252 -2.27 -11.38 18.55
CA PHE A 252 -2.43 -12.70 19.15
C PHE A 252 -1.13 -13.17 19.85
N ASN A 253 0.01 -12.89 19.23
CA ASN A 253 1.30 -13.19 19.80
C ASN A 253 1.87 -11.95 20.51
N LYS A 254 1.95 -11.99 21.83
CA LYS A 254 2.52 -10.90 22.66
C LYS A 254 3.97 -10.53 22.32
N LYS A 255 4.65 -11.29 21.46
CA LYS A 255 6.00 -10.99 20.96
C LYS A 255 6.02 -9.93 19.87
N PHE A 256 4.88 -9.72 19.19
CA PHE A 256 4.73 -8.69 18.16
C PHE A 256 3.86 -7.56 18.69
N SER A 257 4.03 -6.39 18.13
CA SER A 257 3.20 -5.24 18.41
C SER A 257 2.98 -4.42 17.14
N PHE A 258 1.88 -3.69 17.10
CA PHE A 258 1.83 -2.56 16.19
C PHE A 258 2.68 -1.44 16.74
N ASN A 259 3.42 -0.77 15.85
CA ASN A 259 4.09 0.45 16.22
C ASN A 259 3.06 1.41 16.81
N LYS A 260 3.39 2.03 17.95
CA LYS A 260 2.50 2.98 18.64
C LYS A 260 1.96 4.10 17.76
N ASN A 261 2.55 4.32 16.61
CA ASN A 261 2.11 5.33 15.65
C ASN A 261 1.03 4.83 14.67
N VAL A 262 0.58 3.56 14.73
CA VAL A 262 -0.44 3.04 13.80
C VAL A 262 -1.77 3.76 13.98
N ASN A 263 -2.22 3.97 15.21
CA ASN A 263 -3.45 4.71 15.47
C ASN A 263 -3.36 6.17 15.03
N GLU A 264 -2.20 6.81 15.27
CA GLU A 264 -1.94 8.17 14.80
C GLU A 264 -1.92 8.23 13.27
N TYR A 265 -1.33 7.23 12.62
CA TYR A 265 -1.32 7.11 11.16
C TYR A 265 -2.75 7.05 10.60
N THR A 266 -3.60 6.21 11.17
CA THR A 266 -5.01 6.11 10.76
C THR A 266 -5.74 7.45 10.88
N GLN A 267 -5.55 8.18 11.98
CA GLN A 267 -6.13 9.51 12.16
C GLN A 267 -5.61 10.51 11.12
N VAL A 268 -4.30 10.50 10.86
CA VAL A 268 -3.69 11.38 9.84
C VAL A 268 -4.24 11.06 8.46
N ILE A 269 -4.34 9.78 8.07
CA ILE A 269 -4.92 9.38 6.78
C ILE A 269 -6.37 9.85 6.66
N ASN A 270 -7.18 9.66 7.71
CA ASN A 270 -8.55 10.15 7.73
C ASN A 270 -8.61 11.68 7.58
N SER A 271 -7.71 12.42 8.22
CA SER A 271 -7.65 13.88 8.08
C SER A 271 -7.27 14.36 6.68
N LEU A 272 -6.52 13.55 5.95
CA LEU A 272 -6.21 13.74 4.52
C LEU A 272 -7.37 13.32 3.60
N ARG A 273 -8.42 12.67 4.15
CA ARG A 273 -9.47 11.98 3.40
C ARG A 273 -8.88 10.92 2.46
N GLY A 274 -7.89 10.21 2.95
CA GLY A 274 -7.11 9.21 2.22
C GLY A 274 -7.51 7.77 2.56
N ASN A 275 -8.77 7.55 2.86
CA ASN A 275 -9.28 6.33 3.48
C ASN A 275 -9.07 5.06 2.62
N HIS A 276 -8.90 5.22 1.31
CA HIS A 276 -8.61 4.08 0.43
C HIS A 276 -7.35 3.32 0.87
N SER A 277 -6.31 4.01 1.34
CA SER A 277 -5.10 3.36 1.87
C SER A 277 -5.30 2.60 3.19
N LEU A 278 -6.48 2.69 3.79
CA LEU A 278 -6.86 1.94 4.99
C LEU A 278 -7.76 0.74 4.68
N SER A 279 -8.16 0.57 3.41
CA SER A 279 -8.98 -0.57 3.00
C SER A 279 -8.24 -1.89 3.20
N THR A 280 -8.98 -2.97 3.36
CA THR A 280 -8.42 -4.29 3.63
C THR A 280 -7.48 -4.80 2.54
N ASP A 281 -7.65 -4.31 1.30
CA ASP A 281 -6.82 -4.66 0.14
C ASP A 281 -5.59 -3.78 -0.03
N ASP A 282 -5.68 -2.47 0.28
CA ASP A 282 -4.61 -1.51 0.03
C ASP A 282 -3.73 -1.20 1.24
N ILE A 283 -4.20 -1.48 2.46
CA ILE A 283 -3.41 -1.21 3.66
C ILE A 283 -2.13 -2.03 3.66
N ARG A 284 -1.01 -1.39 4.01
CA ARG A 284 0.31 -2.02 3.97
C ARG A 284 1.07 -1.81 5.26
N PHE A 285 1.80 -2.86 5.65
CA PHE A 285 2.65 -2.83 6.82
C PHE A 285 4.05 -3.32 6.49
N TYR A 286 5.02 -2.59 6.99
CA TYR A 286 6.39 -3.05 7.08
C TYR A 286 6.61 -3.68 8.46
N TYR A 287 7.06 -4.93 8.49
CA TYR A 287 7.48 -5.56 9.73
C TYR A 287 8.96 -5.25 9.99
N ASN A 288 9.20 -4.60 11.13
CA ASN A 288 10.51 -4.28 11.61
C ASN A 288 11.03 -5.40 12.52
N ASP A 289 11.96 -6.20 12.02
CA ASP A 289 12.49 -7.38 12.72
C ASP A 289 13.39 -7.02 13.92
N LEU A 290 13.84 -5.76 14.04
CA LEU A 290 14.64 -5.29 15.18
C LEU A 290 13.79 -4.99 16.41
N TYR A 291 12.58 -4.47 16.20
CA TYR A 291 11.66 -4.08 17.26
C TYR A 291 10.46 -5.02 17.38
N ALA A 292 10.36 -6.00 16.48
CA ALA A 292 9.23 -6.93 16.38
C ALA A 292 7.87 -6.19 16.28
N ASP A 293 7.84 -5.09 15.50
CA ASP A 293 6.65 -4.27 15.34
C ASP A 293 6.25 -4.07 13.88
N PHE A 294 4.98 -3.71 13.67
CA PHE A 294 4.41 -3.36 12.38
C PHE A 294 4.32 -1.85 12.24
N GLU A 295 5.02 -1.31 11.25
CA GLU A 295 4.93 0.09 10.88
C GLU A 295 4.02 0.26 9.65
N PRO A 296 3.06 1.20 9.64
CA PRO A 296 2.21 1.43 8.49
C PRO A 296 3.00 2.04 7.34
N VAL A 297 2.62 1.65 6.12
CA VAL A 297 3.22 2.13 4.87
C VAL A 297 2.14 2.77 4.02
N TYR A 298 2.34 4.02 3.62
CA TYR A 298 1.41 4.72 2.76
C TYR A 298 1.44 4.17 1.33
N TYR A 299 0.26 3.90 0.83
CA TYR A 299 0.02 3.51 -0.56
C TYR A 299 -1.42 3.86 -0.95
N ASP A 300 -1.63 4.41 -2.12
CA ASP A 300 -2.91 4.62 -2.81
C ASP A 300 -4.06 5.16 -1.95
N GLY A 301 -3.88 6.36 -1.43
CA GLY A 301 -4.86 6.91 -0.49
C GLY A 301 -6.15 7.44 -1.12
N HIS A 302 -6.21 7.71 -2.41
CA HIS A 302 -7.28 8.49 -3.05
C HIS A 302 -7.55 9.82 -2.31
N VAL A 303 -6.49 10.42 -1.80
CA VAL A 303 -6.54 11.63 -0.97
C VAL A 303 -7.26 12.77 -1.68
N THR A 304 -8.06 13.52 -0.93
CA THR A 304 -8.82 14.66 -1.47
C THR A 304 -8.67 15.95 -0.65
N VAL A 305 -7.63 16.06 0.18
CA VAL A 305 -7.41 17.18 1.10
C VAL A 305 -7.23 18.53 0.40
N LEU A 306 -6.78 18.54 -0.86
CA LEU A 306 -6.61 19.74 -1.66
C LEU A 306 -7.91 20.20 -2.33
N ASN A 307 -8.96 19.42 -2.32
CA ASN A 307 -10.22 19.74 -2.99
C ASN A 307 -11.06 20.69 -2.14
N ASP A 308 -11.14 21.95 -2.51
CA ASP A 308 -11.85 23.01 -1.78
C ASP A 308 -13.32 22.68 -1.49
N TRP A 309 -13.96 21.93 -2.38
CA TRP A 309 -15.39 21.61 -2.26
C TRP A 309 -15.72 20.88 -0.95
N PHE A 310 -14.86 19.98 -0.51
CA PHE A 310 -15.07 19.19 0.72
C PHE A 310 -14.82 19.98 2.00
N TYR A 311 -14.16 21.13 1.91
CA TYR A 311 -13.66 21.86 3.07
C TYR A 311 -14.29 23.25 3.27
N LYS A 312 -15.37 23.59 2.55
CA LYS A 312 -16.03 24.91 2.62
C LYS A 312 -16.35 25.38 4.05
N LYS A 313 -16.86 24.45 4.89
CA LYS A 313 -17.15 24.75 6.31
C LYS A 313 -15.88 24.81 7.17
N ILE A 314 -14.94 23.91 6.93
CA ILE A 314 -13.66 23.84 7.67
C ILE A 314 -12.79 25.06 7.36
N ASP A 315 -12.77 25.52 6.13
CA ASP A 315 -11.98 26.69 5.71
C ASP A 315 -12.41 28.01 6.36
N THR A 316 -13.59 28.08 6.99
CA THR A 316 -14.04 29.23 7.79
C THR A 316 -13.52 29.20 9.23
N LEU A 317 -12.94 28.09 9.67
CA LEU A 317 -12.42 27.90 11.01
C LEU A 317 -10.90 28.02 11.05
N ASN A 318 -10.37 28.31 12.24
CA ASN A 318 -8.93 28.28 12.49
C ASN A 318 -8.65 27.31 13.64
N TYR A 319 -7.81 26.29 13.39
CA TYR A 319 -7.51 25.28 14.40
C TYR A 319 -6.89 25.87 15.68
N LYS A 320 -6.18 27.03 15.56
CA LYS A 320 -5.59 27.72 16.71
C LYS A 320 -6.61 28.27 17.70
N ASN A 321 -7.87 28.41 17.25
CA ASN A 321 -8.98 28.84 18.11
C ASN A 321 -9.73 27.65 18.74
N LEU A 322 -9.30 26.42 18.45
CA LEU A 322 -9.88 25.19 18.99
C LEU A 322 -8.96 24.61 20.05
N ILE A 323 -9.49 23.73 20.89
CA ILE A 323 -8.68 22.97 21.86
C ILE A 323 -7.90 21.90 21.05
N PRO A 324 -6.56 22.00 20.94
CA PRO A 324 -5.79 21.08 20.17
C PRO A 324 -5.68 19.72 20.89
N THR A 325 -5.76 18.65 20.12
CA THR A 325 -5.49 17.30 20.63
C THR A 325 -3.99 17.06 20.79
N PRO A 326 -3.55 16.08 21.60
CA PRO A 326 -2.13 15.72 21.73
C PRO A 326 -1.46 15.43 20.38
N LEU A 327 -2.18 14.79 19.44
CA LEU A 327 -1.66 14.51 18.12
C LEU A 327 -1.45 15.79 17.30
N VAL A 328 -2.41 16.72 17.35
CA VAL A 328 -2.27 18.02 16.66
C VAL A 328 -1.07 18.79 17.19
N LEU A 329 -0.89 18.88 18.51
CA LEU A 329 0.28 19.54 19.11
C LEU A 329 1.59 18.87 18.68
N LYS A 330 1.63 17.53 18.68
CA LYS A 330 2.80 16.75 18.24
C LYS A 330 3.14 17.05 16.79
N LEU A 331 2.15 17.05 15.88
CA LEU A 331 2.36 17.29 14.47
C LEU A 331 2.73 18.75 14.17
N ASP A 332 2.06 19.70 14.79
CA ASP A 332 2.32 21.14 14.62
C ASP A 332 3.77 21.48 15.00
N ASN A 333 4.28 20.93 16.11
CA ASN A 333 5.67 21.08 16.52
C ASN A 333 6.66 20.34 15.58
N LYS A 334 6.25 19.22 14.97
CA LYS A 334 7.11 18.39 14.10
C LYS A 334 7.24 18.97 12.70
N ILE A 335 6.20 19.62 12.20
CA ILE A 335 6.17 20.12 10.82
C ILE A 335 7.03 21.38 10.68
N ASN A 336 8.16 21.23 10.00
CA ASN A 336 8.93 22.37 9.53
C ASN A 336 8.30 22.89 8.22
N ARG A 337 7.46 23.92 8.33
CA ARG A 337 6.67 24.48 7.21
C ARG A 337 7.51 24.90 6.02
N LYS A 338 8.64 25.58 6.27
CA LYS A 338 9.57 26.05 5.22
C LYS A 338 10.17 24.87 4.45
N ASN A 339 10.59 23.83 5.16
CA ASN A 339 11.15 22.64 4.53
C ASN A 339 10.06 21.87 3.77
N LEU A 340 8.87 21.68 4.37
CA LEU A 340 7.75 21.02 3.72
C LEU A 340 7.36 21.75 2.42
N LEU A 341 7.23 23.08 2.45
CA LEU A 341 6.92 23.89 1.27
C LEU A 341 7.98 23.68 0.17
N LYS A 342 9.25 23.68 0.55
CA LYS A 342 10.35 23.42 -0.38
C LYS A 342 10.28 22.04 -0.99
N GLU A 343 9.98 20.99 -0.20
CA GLU A 343 9.83 19.61 -0.66
C GLU A 343 8.66 19.45 -1.62
N LEU A 344 7.51 20.05 -1.31
CA LEU A 344 6.32 20.03 -2.15
C LEU A 344 6.57 20.72 -3.50
N ASN A 345 7.20 21.90 -3.49
CA ASN A 345 7.49 22.64 -4.72
C ASN A 345 8.56 21.92 -5.58
N LYS A 346 9.54 21.27 -4.96
CA LYS A 346 10.47 20.37 -5.67
C LYS A 346 9.78 19.17 -6.31
N SER A 347 8.69 18.72 -5.72
CA SER A 347 7.89 17.61 -6.24
C SER A 347 6.92 18.05 -7.36
N GLY A 348 6.97 19.31 -7.76
CA GLY A 348 6.20 19.88 -8.86
C GLY A 348 4.85 20.47 -8.47
N LEU A 349 4.61 20.67 -7.17
CA LEU A 349 3.47 21.45 -6.66
C LEU A 349 3.87 22.92 -6.56
N ASN A 350 2.99 23.82 -6.99
CA ASN A 350 3.24 25.27 -6.91
C ASN A 350 2.48 25.86 -5.72
N PHE A 351 2.95 25.56 -4.51
CA PHE A 351 2.36 26.06 -3.28
C PHE A 351 3.06 27.34 -2.83
N ASP A 352 2.29 28.27 -2.30
CA ASP A 352 2.78 29.36 -1.47
C ASP A 352 2.55 29.04 0.03
N GLU A 353 3.09 29.90 0.90
CA GLU A 353 2.95 29.72 2.35
C GLU A 353 1.50 29.79 2.81
N LYS A 354 0.70 30.69 2.23
CA LYS A 354 -0.72 30.87 2.59
C LYS A 354 -1.54 29.64 2.23
N TYR A 355 -1.29 29.05 1.06
CA TYR A 355 -1.99 27.84 0.63
C TYR A 355 -1.57 26.64 1.48
N LEU A 356 -0.29 26.49 1.79
CA LEU A 356 0.17 25.43 2.70
C LEU A 356 -0.49 25.54 4.07
N GLU A 357 -0.54 26.75 4.68
CA GLU A 357 -1.21 26.97 5.96
C GLU A 357 -2.71 26.63 5.90
N LYS A 358 -3.38 26.96 4.80
CA LYS A 358 -4.78 26.56 4.57
C LYS A 358 -4.94 25.04 4.62
N ILE A 359 -4.06 24.30 3.95
CA ILE A 359 -4.14 22.84 3.92
C ILE A 359 -3.81 22.23 5.29
N LEU A 360 -2.79 22.74 5.99
CA LEU A 360 -2.47 22.29 7.36
C LEU A 360 -3.63 22.59 8.33
N ASN A 361 -4.30 23.73 8.20
CA ASN A 361 -5.49 24.05 8.97
C ASN A 361 -6.62 23.02 8.75
N ARG A 362 -6.87 22.59 7.51
CA ARG A 362 -7.82 21.52 7.19
C ARG A 362 -7.49 20.22 7.89
N ILE A 363 -6.21 19.81 7.83
CA ILE A 363 -5.72 18.58 8.45
C ILE A 363 -5.93 18.64 9.97
N PHE A 364 -5.52 19.74 10.61
CA PHE A 364 -5.60 19.86 12.07
C PHE A 364 -7.04 19.93 12.58
N ILE A 365 -7.93 20.66 11.90
CA ILE A 365 -9.35 20.67 12.28
C ILE A 365 -9.98 19.29 12.09
N SER A 366 -9.64 18.58 11.01
CA SER A 366 -10.14 17.22 10.78
C SER A 366 -9.65 16.25 11.85
N LEU A 367 -8.41 16.38 12.33
CA LEU A 367 -7.88 15.59 13.44
C LEU A 367 -8.59 15.88 14.76
N ILE A 368 -8.87 17.14 15.07
CA ILE A 368 -9.62 17.54 16.28
C ILE A 368 -11.02 16.92 16.25
N ASN A 369 -11.70 17.00 15.11
CA ASN A 369 -13.05 16.46 14.96
C ASN A 369 -13.06 14.92 15.09
N TYR A 370 -12.09 14.24 14.49
CA TYR A 370 -11.98 12.78 14.54
C TYR A 370 -11.85 12.25 15.98
N GLU A 371 -11.03 12.87 16.83
CA GLU A 371 -10.88 12.43 18.22
C GLU A 371 -12.15 12.65 19.05
N ASN A 372 -12.93 13.69 18.74
CA ASN A 372 -14.18 13.97 19.43
C ASN A 372 -15.28 12.95 19.11
N GLU A 373 -15.21 12.30 17.94
CA GLU A 373 -16.19 11.32 17.47
C GLU A 373 -15.79 9.86 17.79
N LYS A 374 -14.64 9.64 18.40
CA LYS A 374 -14.10 8.30 18.64
C LYS A 374 -15.02 7.47 19.53
N ASP A 375 -15.51 6.36 18.97
CA ASP A 375 -16.42 5.45 19.66
C ASP A 375 -15.75 4.73 20.83
N LYS A 376 -16.31 4.90 22.04
CA LYS A 376 -15.84 4.30 23.28
C LYS A 376 -16.26 2.82 23.46
N ASN A 377 -17.11 2.31 22.57
CA ASN A 377 -17.69 0.96 22.70
C ASN A 377 -16.79 -0.17 22.12
N LEU A 378 -15.75 0.15 21.39
CA LEU A 378 -14.90 -0.83 20.70
C LEU A 378 -14.23 -1.87 21.60
N ILE A 379 -13.97 -1.53 22.87
CA ILE A 379 -13.37 -2.48 23.85
C ILE A 379 -14.32 -3.67 24.10
N LYS A 380 -15.63 -3.41 24.18
CA LYS A 380 -16.65 -4.46 24.38
C LYS A 380 -16.66 -5.47 23.23
N TYR A 381 -16.55 -5.00 21.98
CA TYR A 381 -16.56 -5.86 20.81
C TYR A 381 -15.30 -6.73 20.72
N ASN A 382 -14.17 -6.24 21.14
CA ASN A 382 -12.93 -7.00 21.17
C ASN A 382 -13.00 -8.26 22.03
N ASN A 383 -13.56 -8.15 23.22
CA ASN A 383 -13.74 -9.29 24.12
C ASN A 383 -14.71 -10.35 23.54
N LEU A 384 -15.76 -9.91 22.84
CA LEU A 384 -16.69 -10.80 22.15
C LEU A 384 -16.04 -11.56 21.01
N PHE A 385 -15.17 -10.90 20.24
CA PHE A 385 -14.41 -11.57 19.17
C PHE A 385 -13.49 -12.65 19.72
N GLU A 386 -12.75 -12.38 20.80
CA GLU A 386 -11.87 -13.38 21.39
C GLU A 386 -12.65 -14.61 21.84
N ALA A 387 -13.76 -14.42 22.51
CA ALA A 387 -14.64 -15.53 22.91
C ALA A 387 -15.15 -16.33 21.69
N PHE A 388 -15.56 -15.65 20.63
CA PHE A 388 -16.01 -16.27 19.39
C PHE A 388 -14.86 -17.00 18.69
N TYR A 389 -13.71 -16.37 18.52
CA TYR A 389 -12.53 -16.95 17.87
C TYR A 389 -12.09 -18.24 18.55
N TYR A 390 -12.06 -18.26 19.87
CA TYR A 390 -11.67 -19.42 20.63
C TYR A 390 -12.73 -20.55 20.66
N SER A 391 -14.01 -20.23 20.64
CA SER A 391 -15.09 -21.19 20.83
C SER A 391 -15.77 -21.66 19.53
N HIS A 392 -15.93 -20.76 18.54
CA HIS A 392 -16.78 -21.00 17.36
C HIS A 392 -16.01 -21.15 16.07
N ASP A 393 -14.97 -20.39 15.80
CA ASP A 393 -14.25 -20.51 14.54
C ASP A 393 -13.48 -21.80 14.38
N VAL A 394 -12.98 -22.34 15.48
CA VAL A 394 -12.41 -23.70 15.47
C VAL A 394 -13.49 -24.74 15.17
N LYS A 395 -14.74 -24.52 15.66
CA LYS A 395 -15.87 -25.40 15.35
C LYS A 395 -16.33 -25.24 13.90
N ARG A 396 -16.43 -24.04 13.40
CA ARG A 396 -16.82 -23.75 12.01
C ARG A 396 -15.79 -24.27 11.03
N ALA A 397 -14.52 -24.00 11.26
CA ALA A 397 -13.44 -24.59 10.49
C ALA A 397 -13.45 -26.14 10.55
N LYS A 398 -13.76 -26.74 11.70
CA LYS A 398 -13.94 -28.20 11.84
C LYS A 398 -15.13 -28.72 11.05
N ILE A 399 -16.24 -27.98 10.97
CA ILE A 399 -17.45 -28.38 10.24
C ILE A 399 -17.21 -28.30 8.73
N GLU A 400 -16.62 -27.23 8.25
CA GLU A 400 -16.33 -27.04 6.82
C GLU A 400 -15.19 -27.94 6.34
N PHE A 401 -14.23 -28.27 7.21
CA PHE A 401 -13.02 -29.01 6.90
C PHE A 401 -12.81 -30.19 7.86
N SER A 402 -13.82 -30.99 8.05
CA SER A 402 -13.89 -32.12 9.02
C SER A 402 -12.76 -33.14 8.93
N LYS A 403 -11.98 -33.12 7.86
CA LYS A 403 -10.86 -34.06 7.67
C LYS A 403 -9.60 -33.74 8.46
N ILE A 404 -9.50 -32.50 9.00
CA ILE A 404 -8.30 -32.08 9.74
C ILE A 404 -8.73 -31.42 11.07
N PRO A 405 -8.76 -32.20 12.15
CA PRO A 405 -9.09 -31.67 13.48
C PRO A 405 -7.99 -30.71 13.96
N ASN A 406 -8.41 -29.61 14.63
CA ASN A 406 -7.54 -28.60 15.25
C ASN A 406 -6.85 -27.60 14.30
N TYR A 407 -7.26 -27.51 13.04
CA TYR A 407 -6.73 -26.54 12.11
C TYR A 407 -7.74 -25.45 11.79
N PHE A 408 -7.24 -24.25 11.69
CA PHE A 408 -7.97 -23.11 11.19
C PHE A 408 -7.63 -22.91 9.72
N PHE A 409 -8.63 -22.72 8.90
CA PHE A 409 -8.49 -22.72 7.46
C PHE A 409 -8.50 -21.31 6.89
N VAL A 410 -7.50 -20.99 6.12
CA VAL A 410 -7.44 -19.71 5.43
C VAL A 410 -7.15 -19.95 3.95
N ASN A 411 -8.09 -19.60 3.10
CA ASN A 411 -7.91 -19.69 1.66
C ASN A 411 -7.05 -18.51 1.20
N SER A 412 -5.74 -18.58 1.40
CA SER A 412 -4.84 -17.57 0.89
C SER A 412 -3.59 -18.20 0.27
N ARG A 413 -3.12 -17.61 -0.83
CA ARG A 413 -1.84 -17.93 -1.42
C ARG A 413 -0.75 -17.17 -0.67
N TYR A 414 -0.33 -17.70 0.44
CA TYR A 414 0.70 -17.09 1.29
C TYR A 414 2.05 -16.92 0.61
N PHE A 415 2.36 -17.86 -0.26
CA PHE A 415 3.59 -17.83 -1.02
C PHE A 415 3.23 -17.60 -2.48
N ASP A 416 3.85 -16.62 -3.06
CA ASP A 416 3.73 -16.31 -4.48
C ASP A 416 4.47 -17.38 -5.31
N ASP A 417 4.17 -18.65 -5.04
CA ASP A 417 4.70 -19.75 -5.83
C ASP A 417 3.83 -19.92 -7.07
N ILE A 418 4.21 -19.18 -8.11
CA ILE A 418 3.57 -19.20 -9.43
C ILE A 418 3.62 -20.63 -10.02
N ASN A 419 4.52 -21.47 -9.53
CA ASN A 419 4.77 -22.81 -10.04
C ASN A 419 3.94 -23.89 -9.33
N ARG A 420 3.16 -23.53 -8.32
CA ARG A 420 2.26 -24.44 -7.62
C ARG A 420 0.83 -23.90 -7.59
N PRO A 421 0.10 -23.95 -8.70
CA PRO A 421 -1.30 -23.50 -8.76
C PRO A 421 -2.25 -24.39 -7.94
N ASP A 422 -1.80 -25.58 -7.56
CA ASP A 422 -2.49 -26.58 -6.77
C ASP A 422 -2.45 -26.32 -5.26
N VAL A 423 -1.54 -25.47 -4.79
CA VAL A 423 -1.44 -25.11 -3.38
C VAL A 423 -2.34 -23.89 -3.11
N LYS A 424 -3.57 -24.14 -2.69
CA LYS A 424 -4.57 -23.09 -2.45
C LYS A 424 -4.78 -22.78 -0.97
N LEU A 425 -4.27 -23.59 -0.06
CA LEU A 425 -4.69 -23.55 1.33
C LEU A 425 -3.50 -23.51 2.27
N VAL A 426 -3.60 -22.63 3.26
CA VAL A 426 -2.65 -22.57 4.36
C VAL A 426 -3.40 -22.79 5.65
N PHE A 427 -2.91 -23.70 6.46
CA PHE A 427 -3.50 -24.06 7.73
C PHE A 427 -2.74 -23.44 8.87
N PHE A 428 -3.49 -22.94 9.82
CA PHE A 428 -2.97 -22.61 11.12
C PHE A 428 -3.35 -23.71 12.10
N ASN A 429 -2.39 -24.41 12.63
CA ASN A 429 -2.63 -25.29 13.76
C ASN A 429 -2.79 -24.44 15.02
N LYS A 430 -3.96 -24.50 15.63
CA LYS A 430 -4.22 -23.89 16.91
C LYS A 430 -4.05 -24.93 18.00
N ILE A 431 -2.94 -24.89 18.69
CA ILE A 431 -2.77 -25.63 19.93
C ILE A 431 -3.49 -24.82 21.01
N LEU A 432 -4.67 -25.32 21.40
CA LEU A 432 -5.53 -24.77 22.46
C LEU A 432 -5.05 -25.23 23.85
N GLU A 433 -3.79 -25.13 24.15
CA GLU A 433 -3.29 -25.28 25.51
C GLU A 433 -2.99 -23.94 26.12
N GLU A 434 -3.40 -23.78 27.35
CA GLU A 434 -3.25 -22.57 28.16
C GLU A 434 -1.86 -21.96 27.99
N ASN A 435 -1.83 -20.73 27.48
CA ASN A 435 -0.65 -19.86 27.37
C ASN A 435 0.42 -20.15 26.30
N LYS A 436 0.20 -21.00 25.32
CA LYS A 436 1.12 -21.16 24.19
C LYS A 436 0.38 -21.04 22.85
N SER A 437 0.42 -19.85 22.26
CA SER A 437 0.01 -19.62 20.88
C SER A 437 1.08 -20.12 19.91
N LEU A 438 1.11 -21.40 19.61
CA LEU A 438 1.92 -21.95 18.55
C LEU A 438 1.02 -22.15 17.34
N PHE A 439 1.18 -21.28 16.34
CA PHE A 439 0.65 -21.52 15.01
C PHE A 439 1.70 -22.25 14.20
N GLU A 440 1.36 -23.45 13.76
CA GLU A 440 2.11 -24.14 12.73
C GLU A 440 1.41 -23.88 11.40
N ILE A 441 2.11 -23.28 10.45
CA ILE A 441 1.59 -23.08 9.11
C ILE A 441 1.96 -24.30 8.28
N LYS A 442 0.94 -24.96 7.74
CA LYS A 442 1.11 -26.03 6.77
C LYS A 442 0.53 -25.64 5.43
N THR A 443 1.24 -25.96 4.38
CA THR A 443 0.76 -25.81 3.01
C THR A 443 0.15 -27.14 2.58
N CYS A 444 -1.10 -27.11 2.17
CA CYS A 444 -1.82 -28.33 1.82
C CYS A 444 -2.30 -28.30 0.37
N SER A 445 -2.42 -29.48 -0.24
CA SER A 445 -3.14 -29.66 -1.49
C SER A 445 -4.63 -29.37 -1.34
N LEU A 446 -5.34 -29.08 -2.44
CA LEU A 446 -6.76 -28.75 -2.43
C LEU A 446 -7.66 -29.83 -1.79
N ASP A 447 -7.27 -31.07 -1.93
CA ASP A 447 -7.96 -32.24 -1.36
C ASP A 447 -7.58 -32.50 0.09
N LEU A 448 -6.67 -31.69 0.66
CA LEU A 448 -6.19 -31.80 2.03
C LEU A 448 -5.44 -33.12 2.38
N ASN A 449 -5.07 -33.91 1.38
CA ASN A 449 -4.43 -35.17 1.61
C ASN A 449 -2.92 -35.05 1.81
N ASN A 450 -2.32 -33.97 1.33
CA ASN A 450 -0.88 -33.69 1.44
C ASN A 450 -0.64 -32.32 2.05
N CYS A 451 -0.27 -32.28 3.34
CA CYS A 451 0.13 -31.09 4.06
C CYS A 451 1.63 -31.15 4.41
N LEU A 452 2.40 -30.13 4.03
CA LEU A 452 3.83 -29.96 4.35
C LEU A 452 4.04 -28.86 5.39
#